data_4ad74b82171dca621ddd243e0614a051
#
_entry.id   4ad74b82171dca621ddd243e0614a051
#
_cell.length_a   1.000
_cell.length_b   1.000
_cell.length_c   1.000
_cell.angle_alpha   90.00
_cell.angle_beta   90.00
_cell.angle_gamma   90.00
#
_symmetry.space_group_name_H-M   'P 1'
#
loop_
_entity.id
_entity.type
_entity.pdbx_description
1 polymer ?
#
loop_
_entity_poly.entity_id
_entity_poly.type
_entity_poly.pdbx_seq_one_letter_code
_entity_poly.pdbx_strand_id
1 'polypeptide(L)'
;MVPARHRRVSLRRTLGALPLLALAGCSGAGAGGRTTLTVSNWADWSEQRLEDAYIHAFSRTHPGVGVALEAVTNGPEYRDRILTSIAAGAPPDVVQLDNIDIPAFVNAGVLEDLAPYLERVGLRTSLFEPRVLDIFRRGSALYAIPKDFTPMVIAYNKTLFDQVGVAYPAAGWTWDEFVAAAKRLTRDRDGDGVVDQWGFWLDRRDFVWIPSIWALGGDVLCPDGLRASGCLDSPNSIWAFRAFTGLATADSVTPRFFGLRRSLGDQLREFYSGRLAMMPAGHFWLPQLRPYVERRKLRIGFAPFPHRPGFPPATVLYASGLAVPRNVRHKRLSVELAAFMADSLGQATRAAGDLAIPALTSVARQVAAADTTGWEAAFNAAVPSGRMPWGARVARWREVEDVLPDIMDRVILNHEDVEAVLHDVARRIDRVLGARGRAAAP
;
A
#
# COMPACT_ATOMS: atom_id res chain seq x y z
N MET A 1 43.06 11.43 50.33
CA MET A 1 43.63 12.77 50.63
C MET A 1 44.82 12.97 49.70
N VAL A 2 44.68 13.66 48.61
CA VAL A 2 45.70 14.39 47.84
C VAL A 2 44.95 15.31 46.87
N PRO A 3 45.18 16.64 46.84
CA PRO A 3 44.37 17.58 46.06
C PRO A 3 44.92 17.79 44.64
N ALA A 4 44.02 17.89 43.67
CA ALA A 4 44.31 18.19 42.28
C ALA A 4 44.50 19.70 42.09
N ARG A 5 45.64 20.11 41.49
CA ARG A 5 45.96 21.47 41.13
C ARG A 5 45.35 21.86 39.78
N HIS A 6 44.55 22.92 39.78
CA HIS A 6 44.09 23.61 38.57
C HIS A 6 45.25 24.43 37.96
N ARG A 7 45.56 24.16 36.68
CA ARG A 7 46.35 25.09 35.86
C ARG A 7 45.42 25.89 34.97
N ARG A 8 45.36 27.18 35.16
CA ARG A 8 44.75 28.15 34.25
C ARG A 8 45.71 28.40 33.10
N VAL A 9 45.25 28.18 31.86
CA VAL A 9 45.95 28.60 30.63
C VAL A 9 45.25 29.86 30.13
N SER A 10 45.99 30.97 30.10
CA SER A 10 45.56 32.23 29.54
C SER A 10 45.77 32.24 28.02
N LEU A 11 44.70 32.37 27.25
CA LEU A 11 44.76 32.57 25.79
C LEU A 11 44.92 34.08 25.51
N ARG A 12 46.08 34.47 25.01
CA ARG A 12 46.29 35.78 24.39
C ARG A 12 45.67 35.81 22.99
N ARG A 13 44.76 36.75 22.77
CA ARG A 13 44.20 37.08 21.46
C ARG A 13 45.24 37.85 20.64
N THR A 14 45.67 37.28 19.54
CA THR A 14 46.35 37.99 18.45
C THR A 14 45.34 38.21 17.33
N LEU A 15 44.97 39.48 17.08
CA LEU A 15 44.24 39.91 15.90
C LEU A 15 45.20 39.83 14.70
N GLY A 16 44.98 38.88 13.78
CA GLY A 16 45.61 38.85 12.47
C GLY A 16 44.64 39.37 11.40
N ALA A 17 44.98 40.49 10.78
CA ALA A 17 44.26 41.04 9.64
C ALA A 17 44.46 40.12 8.41
N LEU A 18 43.37 39.57 7.85
CA LEU A 18 43.36 38.88 6.57
C LEU A 18 43.11 39.90 5.44
N PRO A 19 43.89 39.85 4.36
CA PRO A 19 43.63 40.68 3.19
C PRO A 19 42.46 40.10 2.38
N LEU A 20 41.48 40.95 2.02
CA LEU A 20 40.46 40.64 1.01
C LEU A 20 41.13 40.41 -0.35
N LEU A 21 41.15 39.14 -0.79
CA LEU A 21 41.39 38.83 -2.19
C LEU A 21 40.04 38.98 -2.93
N ALA A 22 39.96 40.00 -3.78
CA ALA A 22 38.89 40.17 -4.77
C ALA A 22 39.09 39.11 -5.86
N LEU A 23 38.27 38.05 -5.81
CA LEU A 23 38.15 37.11 -6.91
C LEU A 23 37.33 37.78 -8.02
N ALA A 24 38.03 38.24 -9.06
CA ALA A 24 37.43 38.64 -10.33
C ALA A 24 36.71 37.42 -10.94
N GLY A 25 35.40 37.54 -11.08
CA GLY A 25 34.56 36.52 -11.73
C GLY A 25 34.94 36.36 -13.20
N CYS A 26 35.51 35.23 -13.57
CA CYS A 26 35.46 34.76 -14.95
C CYS A 26 34.02 34.25 -15.22
N SER A 27 33.22 35.06 -15.89
CA SER A 27 32.03 34.64 -16.59
C SER A 27 32.42 33.72 -17.76
N GLY A 28 32.64 32.45 -17.45
CA GLY A 28 32.75 31.38 -18.43
C GLY A 28 31.36 31.02 -18.96
N ALA A 29 30.97 31.61 -20.11
CA ALA A 29 29.88 31.08 -20.90
C ALA A 29 30.29 29.70 -21.44
N GLY A 30 29.47 28.66 -21.18
CA GLY A 30 29.52 27.41 -21.93
C GLY A 30 29.96 26.17 -21.19
N ALA A 31 29.34 25.84 -20.04
CA ALA A 31 29.18 24.44 -19.66
C ALA A 31 27.68 24.19 -19.58
N GLY A 32 27.11 23.53 -20.56
CA GLY A 32 25.74 23.09 -20.55
C GLY A 32 25.50 22.25 -19.28
N GLY A 33 25.01 22.87 -18.21
CA GLY A 33 24.77 22.22 -16.93
C GLY A 33 23.82 21.06 -17.14
N ARG A 34 24.25 19.86 -16.80
CA ARG A 34 23.42 18.66 -16.85
C ARG A 34 22.25 18.87 -15.87
N THR A 35 21.02 18.86 -16.40
CA THR A 35 19.81 18.88 -15.56
C THR A 35 19.69 17.51 -14.90
N THR A 36 19.56 17.46 -13.58
CA THR A 36 19.27 16.21 -12.88
C THR A 36 17.85 16.29 -12.31
N LEU A 37 17.00 15.38 -12.74
CA LEU A 37 15.68 15.17 -12.17
C LEU A 37 15.77 14.17 -11.02
N THR A 38 14.99 14.39 -9.98
CA THR A 38 14.94 13.49 -8.82
C THR A 38 13.59 12.77 -8.76
N VAL A 39 13.65 11.45 -8.57
CA VAL A 39 12.48 10.60 -8.34
C VAL A 39 12.54 10.11 -6.92
N SER A 40 11.52 10.39 -6.13
CA SER A 40 11.38 9.80 -4.79
C SER A 40 10.34 8.70 -4.81
N ASN A 41 10.72 7.53 -4.33
CA ASN A 41 9.85 6.36 -4.22
C ASN A 41 10.14 5.58 -2.93
N TRP A 42 9.24 4.61 -2.61
CA TRP A 42 9.59 3.55 -1.70
C TRP A 42 9.89 2.31 -2.55
N ALA A 43 11.10 1.86 -2.49
CA ALA A 43 11.52 0.67 -3.19
C ALA A 43 12.51 -0.07 -2.30
N ASP A 44 12.37 -1.37 -2.22
CA ASP A 44 13.43 -2.18 -1.64
C ASP A 44 14.61 -2.27 -2.62
N TRP A 45 15.70 -2.89 -2.19
CA TRP A 45 16.90 -3.00 -3.01
C TRP A 45 16.65 -3.71 -4.36
N SER A 46 15.76 -4.69 -4.42
CA SER A 46 15.45 -5.41 -5.66
C SER A 46 14.62 -4.57 -6.61
N GLU A 47 13.65 -3.84 -6.11
CA GLU A 47 12.85 -2.88 -6.87
C GLU A 47 13.70 -1.72 -7.43
N GLN A 48 14.61 -1.18 -6.61
CA GLN A 48 15.52 -0.11 -7.05
C GLN A 48 16.34 -0.54 -8.27
N ARG A 49 16.89 -1.75 -8.25
CA ARG A 49 17.66 -2.28 -9.40
C ARG A 49 16.82 -2.39 -10.67
N LEU A 50 15.55 -2.79 -10.53
CA LEU A 50 14.63 -2.86 -11.67
C LEU A 50 14.32 -1.47 -12.22
N GLU A 51 14.07 -0.51 -11.34
CA GLU A 51 13.76 0.86 -11.74
C GLU A 51 14.98 1.56 -12.35
N ASP A 52 16.17 1.43 -11.78
CA ASP A 52 17.40 1.95 -12.34
C ASP A 52 17.65 1.46 -13.78
N ALA A 53 17.35 0.18 -14.04
CA ALA A 53 17.60 -0.41 -15.35
C ALA A 53 16.85 0.31 -16.49
N TYR A 54 15.60 0.73 -16.27
CA TYR A 54 14.84 1.44 -17.31
C TYR A 54 14.89 2.97 -17.20
N ILE A 55 15.07 3.55 -16.01
CA ILE A 55 15.20 5.00 -15.84
C ILE A 55 16.37 5.56 -16.63
N HIS A 56 17.48 4.84 -16.70
CA HIS A 56 18.62 5.21 -17.56
C HIS A 56 18.25 5.31 -19.05
N ALA A 57 17.19 4.66 -19.51
CA ALA A 57 16.72 4.81 -20.88
C ALA A 57 16.14 6.22 -21.14
N PHE A 58 15.54 6.86 -20.13
CA PHE A 58 15.08 8.24 -20.22
C PHE A 58 16.22 9.20 -20.54
N SER A 59 17.36 9.07 -19.86
CA SER A 59 18.55 9.90 -20.11
C SER A 59 19.11 9.73 -21.53
N ARG A 60 18.95 8.56 -22.16
CA ARG A 60 19.39 8.32 -23.56
C ARG A 60 18.52 9.08 -24.57
N THR A 61 17.24 9.23 -24.29
CA THR A 61 16.28 9.96 -25.14
C THR A 61 16.25 11.46 -24.86
N HIS A 62 16.83 11.89 -23.72
CA HIS A 62 16.88 13.29 -23.28
C HIS A 62 18.35 13.73 -23.03
N PRO A 63 19.12 14.04 -24.08
CA PRO A 63 20.51 14.45 -23.93
C PRO A 63 20.65 15.64 -22.95
N GLY A 64 21.61 15.55 -22.03
CA GLY A 64 21.81 16.57 -20.99
C GLY A 64 20.91 16.42 -19.74
N VAL A 65 20.00 15.45 -19.71
CA VAL A 65 19.17 15.15 -18.54
C VAL A 65 19.65 13.86 -17.85
N GLY A 66 19.93 13.94 -16.56
CA GLY A 66 20.15 12.80 -15.67
C GLY A 66 18.93 12.55 -14.79
N VAL A 67 18.80 11.35 -14.27
CA VAL A 67 17.77 11.02 -13.27
C VAL A 67 18.46 10.40 -12.05
N ALA A 68 18.08 10.86 -10.87
CA ALA A 68 18.52 10.32 -9.59
C ALA A 68 17.30 9.70 -8.87
N LEU A 69 17.44 8.45 -8.44
CA LEU A 69 16.42 7.74 -7.68
C LEU A 69 16.71 7.86 -6.18
N GLU A 70 15.79 8.42 -5.42
CA GLU A 70 15.84 8.56 -3.98
C GLU A 70 14.85 7.61 -3.33
N ALA A 71 15.29 6.38 -3.07
CA ALA A 71 14.46 5.41 -2.40
C ALA A 71 14.47 5.61 -0.89
N VAL A 72 13.29 5.51 -0.28
CA VAL A 72 13.08 5.62 1.16
C VAL A 72 12.20 4.44 1.59
N THR A 73 12.40 3.95 2.82
CA THR A 73 11.49 2.94 3.37
C THR A 73 10.05 3.46 3.34
N ASN A 74 9.12 2.63 2.87
CA ASN A 74 7.70 2.99 2.85
C ASN A 74 7.16 3.16 4.27
N GLY A 75 6.30 4.15 4.45
CA GLY A 75 5.66 4.42 5.73
C GLY A 75 5.34 5.90 5.94
N PRO A 76 4.90 6.27 7.14
CA PRO A 76 4.63 7.66 7.51
C PRO A 76 5.82 8.58 7.25
N GLU A 77 7.04 8.12 7.51
CA GLU A 77 8.28 8.89 7.30
C GLU A 77 8.48 9.29 5.83
N TYR A 78 8.10 8.44 4.87
CA TYR A 78 8.18 8.77 3.45
C TYR A 78 7.27 9.96 3.12
N ARG A 79 6.00 9.88 3.51
CA ARG A 79 5.01 10.95 3.30
C ARG A 79 5.47 12.28 3.92
N ASP A 80 5.90 12.25 5.18
CA ASP A 80 6.31 13.44 5.91
C ASP A 80 7.56 14.08 5.30
N ARG A 81 8.49 13.27 4.81
CA ARG A 81 9.66 13.74 4.06
C ARG A 81 9.24 14.46 2.77
N ILE A 82 8.32 13.88 1.99
CA ILE A 82 7.83 14.53 0.75
C ILE A 82 7.14 15.85 1.06
N LEU A 83 6.24 15.90 2.03
CA LEU A 83 5.56 17.13 2.42
C LEU A 83 6.54 18.19 2.91
N THR A 84 7.55 17.80 3.70
CA THR A 84 8.59 18.71 4.20
C THR A 84 9.43 19.27 3.05
N SER A 85 9.83 18.44 2.09
CA SER A 85 10.62 18.88 0.92
C SER A 85 9.82 19.86 0.03
N ILE A 86 8.51 19.60 -0.15
CA ILE A 86 7.61 20.51 -0.87
C ILE A 86 7.49 21.85 -0.14
N ALA A 87 7.29 21.83 1.18
CA ALA A 87 7.18 23.02 2.00
C ALA A 87 8.48 23.84 2.04
N ALA A 88 9.64 23.18 1.99
CA ALA A 88 10.96 23.82 1.90
C ALA A 88 11.28 24.38 0.51
N GLY A 89 10.41 24.21 -0.51
CA GLY A 89 10.62 24.67 -1.87
C GLY A 89 11.65 23.85 -2.67
N ALA A 90 11.99 22.66 -2.20
CA ALA A 90 12.93 21.72 -2.84
C ALA A 90 12.30 20.31 -3.01
N PRO A 91 11.16 20.21 -3.72
CA PRO A 91 10.51 18.93 -3.94
C PRO A 91 11.31 18.05 -4.90
N PRO A 92 11.20 16.72 -4.80
CA PRO A 92 11.55 15.81 -5.89
C PRO A 92 10.75 16.15 -7.16
N ASP A 93 11.31 15.88 -8.34
CA ASP A 93 10.63 16.15 -9.62
C ASP A 93 9.45 15.21 -9.86
N VAL A 94 9.60 13.95 -9.45
CA VAL A 94 8.54 12.93 -9.48
C VAL A 94 8.48 12.26 -8.12
N VAL A 95 7.28 12.04 -7.61
CA VAL A 95 7.03 11.32 -6.37
C VAL A 95 6.08 10.15 -6.60
N GLN A 96 6.42 8.99 -6.10
CA GLN A 96 5.48 7.88 -6.03
C GLN A 96 4.56 8.10 -4.83
N LEU A 97 3.26 8.02 -5.03
CA LEU A 97 2.27 8.14 -3.97
C LEU A 97 1.37 6.91 -3.93
N ASP A 98 1.11 6.44 -2.72
CA ASP A 98 0.05 5.47 -2.45
C ASP A 98 -1.33 6.14 -2.58
N ASN A 99 -2.32 5.36 -2.96
CA ASN A 99 -3.70 5.81 -3.06
C ASN A 99 -4.19 6.53 -1.79
N ILE A 100 -3.73 6.11 -0.62
CA ILE A 100 -4.12 6.65 0.68
C ILE A 100 -3.63 8.09 0.91
N ASP A 101 -2.55 8.49 0.27
CA ASP A 101 -1.97 9.83 0.46
C ASP A 101 -2.53 10.85 -0.54
N ILE A 102 -3.08 10.42 -1.66
CA ILE A 102 -3.59 11.29 -2.73
C ILE A 102 -4.57 12.37 -2.22
N PRO A 103 -5.63 12.05 -1.42
CA PRO A 103 -6.56 13.08 -0.99
C PRO A 103 -5.92 14.18 -0.14
N ALA A 104 -4.98 13.81 0.73
CA ALA A 104 -4.30 14.78 1.59
C ALA A 104 -3.40 15.73 0.77
N PHE A 105 -2.65 15.20 -0.18
CA PHE A 105 -1.80 16.01 -1.07
C PHE A 105 -2.62 16.89 -2.02
N VAL A 106 -3.73 16.39 -2.56
CA VAL A 106 -4.65 17.15 -3.41
C VAL A 106 -5.29 18.30 -2.62
N ASN A 107 -5.79 18.04 -1.41
CA ASN A 107 -6.41 19.07 -0.57
C ASN A 107 -5.39 20.12 -0.10
N ALA A 108 -4.13 19.75 0.06
CA ALA A 108 -3.05 20.71 0.33
C ALA A 108 -2.68 21.56 -0.91
N GLY A 109 -3.19 21.22 -2.09
CA GLY A 109 -2.93 21.95 -3.35
C GLY A 109 -1.49 21.83 -3.84
N VAL A 110 -0.75 20.80 -3.40
CA VAL A 110 0.69 20.67 -3.68
C VAL A 110 1.03 19.83 -4.89
N LEU A 111 0.04 19.16 -5.50
CA LEU A 111 0.24 18.35 -6.71
C LEU A 111 -0.21 19.12 -7.96
N GLU A 112 0.50 18.86 -9.07
CA GLU A 112 0.14 19.34 -10.41
C GLU A 112 -1.02 18.50 -10.97
N ASP A 113 -1.94 19.15 -11.67
CA ASP A 113 -2.90 18.45 -12.53
C ASP A 113 -2.19 17.99 -13.81
N LEU A 114 -2.07 16.69 -14.00
CA LEU A 114 -1.35 16.08 -15.12
C LEU A 114 -2.21 15.95 -16.38
N ALA A 115 -3.55 16.08 -16.28
CA ALA A 115 -4.45 15.90 -17.41
C ALA A 115 -4.10 16.77 -18.64
N PRO A 116 -3.74 18.07 -18.49
CA PRO A 116 -3.38 18.90 -19.64
C PRO A 116 -2.09 18.50 -20.36
N TYR A 117 -1.25 17.68 -19.73
CA TYR A 117 0.06 17.30 -20.29
C TYR A 117 0.02 15.95 -21.01
N LEU A 118 -0.95 15.08 -20.69
CA LEU A 118 -0.94 13.67 -21.10
C LEU A 118 -0.88 13.48 -22.62
N GLU A 119 -1.67 14.24 -23.37
CA GLU A 119 -1.67 14.17 -24.83
C GLU A 119 -0.28 14.50 -25.41
N ARG A 120 0.38 15.52 -24.84
CA ARG A 120 1.70 15.97 -25.29
C ARG A 120 2.80 14.94 -25.03
N VAL A 121 2.65 14.12 -23.97
CA VAL A 121 3.57 13.04 -23.65
C VAL A 121 3.15 11.70 -24.26
N GLY A 122 2.13 11.70 -25.13
CA GLY A 122 1.66 10.52 -25.84
C GLY A 122 0.93 9.50 -24.97
N LEU A 123 0.51 9.87 -23.77
CA LEU A 123 -0.17 8.99 -22.82
C LEU A 123 -1.68 9.19 -22.87
N ARG A 124 -2.43 8.13 -23.15
CA ARG A 124 -3.90 8.15 -23.18
C ARG A 124 -4.46 7.46 -21.93
N THR A 125 -5.33 8.15 -21.21
CA THR A 125 -5.98 7.63 -20.00
C THR A 125 -6.83 6.37 -20.27
N SER A 126 -7.36 6.22 -21.47
CA SER A 126 -8.13 5.04 -21.90
C SER A 126 -7.32 3.74 -21.98
N LEU A 127 -5.99 3.78 -21.83
CA LEU A 127 -5.13 2.61 -21.82
C LEU A 127 -5.03 1.97 -20.44
N PHE A 128 -5.40 2.70 -19.38
CA PHE A 128 -5.34 2.23 -18.01
C PHE A 128 -6.62 1.51 -17.56
N GLU A 129 -6.50 0.66 -16.56
CA GLU A 129 -7.66 0.10 -15.86
C GLU A 129 -8.50 1.25 -15.28
N PRO A 130 -9.78 1.41 -15.69
CA PRO A 130 -10.56 2.60 -15.34
C PRO A 130 -10.72 2.82 -13.83
N ARG A 131 -10.94 1.74 -13.06
CA ARG A 131 -11.10 1.82 -11.60
C ARG A 131 -9.83 2.26 -10.89
N VAL A 132 -8.67 1.87 -11.43
CA VAL A 132 -7.36 2.29 -10.91
C VAL A 132 -7.09 3.74 -11.26
N LEU A 133 -7.43 4.16 -12.50
CA LEU A 133 -7.30 5.55 -12.91
C LEU A 133 -8.14 6.49 -12.03
N ASP A 134 -9.36 6.08 -11.67
CA ASP A 134 -10.27 6.88 -10.84
C ASP A 134 -9.75 7.13 -9.42
N ILE A 135 -8.86 6.27 -8.91
CA ILE A 135 -8.19 6.48 -7.63
C ILE A 135 -7.41 7.81 -7.62
N PHE A 136 -6.78 8.15 -8.74
CA PHE A 136 -5.91 9.32 -8.88
C PHE A 136 -6.61 10.54 -9.50
N ARG A 137 -7.89 10.40 -9.85
CA ARG A 137 -8.68 11.45 -10.48
C ARG A 137 -9.56 12.20 -9.48
N ARG A 138 -9.74 13.50 -9.71
CA ARG A 138 -10.75 14.34 -9.04
C ARG A 138 -11.41 15.22 -10.08
N GLY A 139 -12.67 14.92 -10.41
CA GLY A 139 -13.34 15.56 -11.55
C GLY A 139 -12.59 15.30 -12.86
N SER A 140 -12.23 16.36 -13.58
CA SER A 140 -11.43 16.28 -14.80
C SER A 140 -9.91 16.20 -14.55
N ALA A 141 -9.43 16.55 -13.36
CA ALA A 141 -8.02 16.59 -13.02
C ALA A 141 -7.47 15.20 -12.71
N LEU A 142 -6.21 14.94 -13.10
CA LEU A 142 -5.44 13.73 -12.78
C LEU A 142 -4.18 14.11 -11.99
N TYR A 143 -4.07 13.65 -10.77
CA TYR A 143 -2.98 14.03 -9.84
C TYR A 143 -1.82 13.04 -9.76
N ALA A 144 -2.00 11.83 -10.27
CA ALA A 144 -0.90 10.89 -10.50
C ALA A 144 -1.21 9.99 -11.69
N ILE A 145 -0.17 9.57 -12.40
CA ILE A 145 -0.28 8.57 -13.47
C ILE A 145 -0.22 7.19 -12.80
N PRO A 146 -1.23 6.33 -13.00
CA PRO A 146 -1.22 4.99 -12.39
C PRO A 146 0.03 4.21 -12.80
N LYS A 147 0.76 3.71 -11.81
CA LYS A 147 1.96 2.92 -12.01
C LYS A 147 1.65 1.42 -11.98
N ASP A 148 0.93 1.02 -10.96
CA ASP A 148 0.58 -0.36 -10.66
C ASP A 148 -0.61 -0.43 -9.72
N PHE A 149 -1.16 -1.65 -9.54
CA PHE A 149 -2.20 -1.89 -8.57
C PHE A 149 -2.23 -3.36 -8.11
N THR A 150 -2.97 -3.63 -7.06
CA THR A 150 -3.26 -4.98 -6.59
C THR A 150 -4.67 -5.08 -6.00
N PRO A 151 -5.49 -6.04 -6.41
CA PRO A 151 -6.58 -6.50 -5.57
C PRO A 151 -6.02 -7.29 -4.39
N MET A 152 -6.74 -7.31 -3.27
CA MET A 152 -6.48 -8.27 -2.21
C MET A 152 -7.23 -9.58 -2.48
N VAL A 153 -6.61 -10.69 -2.16
CA VAL A 153 -7.12 -12.06 -2.36
C VAL A 153 -6.76 -12.95 -1.16
N ILE A 154 -7.20 -14.19 -1.15
CA ILE A 154 -6.75 -15.21 -0.19
C ILE A 154 -5.70 -16.09 -0.84
N ALA A 155 -4.49 -16.09 -0.30
CA ALA A 155 -3.47 -17.10 -0.61
C ALA A 155 -3.74 -18.35 0.20
N TYR A 156 -3.62 -19.53 -0.42
CA TYR A 156 -3.82 -20.80 0.28
C TYR A 156 -2.76 -21.85 -0.09
N ASN A 157 -2.39 -22.68 0.88
CA ASN A 157 -1.43 -23.76 0.73
C ASN A 157 -2.12 -25.03 0.23
N LYS A 158 -2.00 -25.31 -1.08
CA LYS A 158 -2.62 -26.48 -1.73
C LYS A 158 -2.22 -27.79 -1.06
N THR A 159 -0.97 -27.91 -0.57
CA THR A 159 -0.49 -29.11 0.09
C THR A 159 -1.29 -29.41 1.36
N LEU A 160 -1.59 -28.40 2.18
CA LEU A 160 -2.38 -28.59 3.40
C LEU A 160 -3.83 -28.94 3.10
N PHE A 161 -4.41 -28.36 2.03
CA PHE A 161 -5.75 -28.70 1.56
C PHE A 161 -5.83 -30.18 1.13
N ASP A 162 -4.85 -30.63 0.32
CA ASP A 162 -4.78 -32.01 -0.16
C ASP A 162 -4.65 -33.00 1.01
N GLN A 163 -3.82 -32.70 2.02
CA GLN A 163 -3.57 -33.56 3.18
C GLN A 163 -4.85 -33.86 3.98
N VAL A 164 -5.81 -32.95 4.01
CA VAL A 164 -7.06 -33.12 4.76
C VAL A 164 -8.28 -33.36 3.86
N GLY A 165 -8.08 -33.44 2.56
CA GLY A 165 -9.16 -33.67 1.60
C GLY A 165 -10.18 -32.53 1.58
N VAL A 166 -9.74 -31.28 1.71
CA VAL A 166 -10.56 -30.07 1.55
C VAL A 166 -10.46 -29.60 0.12
N ALA A 167 -11.60 -29.34 -0.52
CA ALA A 167 -11.62 -28.76 -1.85
C ALA A 167 -10.97 -27.38 -1.88
N TYR A 168 -10.28 -27.06 -2.99
CA TYR A 168 -9.72 -25.72 -3.16
C TYR A 168 -10.81 -24.67 -3.26
N PRO A 169 -10.55 -23.44 -2.77
CA PRO A 169 -11.49 -22.34 -2.91
C PRO A 169 -11.88 -22.10 -4.37
N ALA A 170 -13.17 -22.09 -4.67
CA ALA A 170 -13.71 -21.78 -5.99
C ALA A 170 -13.97 -20.26 -6.13
N ALA A 171 -14.11 -19.79 -7.37
CA ALA A 171 -14.63 -18.45 -7.62
C ALA A 171 -16.04 -18.35 -7.02
N GLY A 172 -16.27 -17.35 -6.15
CA GLY A 172 -17.57 -17.16 -5.49
C GLY A 172 -17.86 -18.08 -4.31
N TRP A 173 -16.84 -18.68 -3.71
CA TRP A 173 -17.01 -19.43 -2.45
C TRP A 173 -17.58 -18.55 -1.34
N THR A 174 -18.37 -19.17 -0.46
CA THR A 174 -19.10 -18.49 0.60
C THR A 174 -18.28 -18.38 1.87
N TRP A 175 -18.73 -17.50 2.78
CA TRP A 175 -18.16 -17.40 4.12
C TRP A 175 -18.25 -18.71 4.90
N ASP A 176 -19.37 -19.42 4.81
CA ASP A 176 -19.56 -20.69 5.51
C ASP A 176 -18.60 -21.78 5.01
N GLU A 177 -18.37 -21.86 3.71
CA GLU A 177 -17.39 -22.76 3.10
C GLU A 177 -15.97 -22.42 3.57
N PHE A 178 -15.63 -21.12 3.64
CA PHE A 178 -14.35 -20.66 4.15
C PHE A 178 -14.14 -21.05 5.62
N VAL A 179 -15.12 -20.81 6.49
CA VAL A 179 -15.04 -21.15 7.92
C VAL A 179 -14.92 -22.67 8.11
N ALA A 180 -15.70 -23.45 7.34
CA ALA A 180 -15.61 -24.91 7.36
C ALA A 180 -14.22 -25.41 6.93
N ALA A 181 -13.65 -24.83 5.88
CA ALA A 181 -12.29 -25.13 5.43
C ALA A 181 -11.25 -24.75 6.49
N ALA A 182 -11.35 -23.54 7.06
CA ALA A 182 -10.42 -23.06 8.09
C ALA A 182 -10.42 -23.96 9.33
N LYS A 183 -11.61 -24.42 9.79
CA LYS A 183 -11.73 -25.35 10.90
C LYS A 183 -11.05 -26.70 10.60
N ARG A 184 -11.28 -27.27 9.42
CA ARG A 184 -10.66 -28.55 9.02
C ARG A 184 -9.14 -28.45 8.87
N LEU A 185 -8.65 -27.26 8.52
CA LEU A 185 -7.22 -26.98 8.34
C LEU A 185 -6.52 -26.56 9.64
N THR A 186 -7.27 -26.29 10.71
CA THR A 186 -6.71 -26.03 12.04
C THR A 186 -6.53 -27.35 12.77
N ARG A 187 -5.27 -27.69 13.08
CA ARG A 187 -4.93 -29.03 13.60
C ARG A 187 -3.82 -28.99 14.64
N ASP A 188 -3.98 -29.83 15.62
CA ASP A 188 -2.92 -30.43 16.42
C ASP A 188 -2.38 -31.63 15.59
N ARG A 189 -1.14 -31.59 15.14
CA ARG A 189 -0.56 -32.56 14.20
C ARG A 189 0.18 -33.66 14.88
N ASP A 190 0.71 -33.42 16.09
CA ASP A 190 1.46 -34.38 16.88
C ASP A 190 0.67 -34.98 18.06
N GLY A 191 -0.54 -34.44 18.34
CA GLY A 191 -1.46 -34.95 19.33
C GLY A 191 -1.15 -34.54 20.76
N ASP A 192 -0.36 -33.46 20.95
CA ASP A 192 0.04 -32.99 22.29
C ASP A 192 -1.03 -32.06 22.94
N GLY A 193 -2.13 -31.81 22.25
CA GLY A 193 -3.22 -30.92 22.68
C GLY A 193 -3.01 -29.46 22.33
N VAL A 194 -1.93 -29.11 21.62
CA VAL A 194 -1.63 -27.75 21.16
C VAL A 194 -1.80 -27.67 19.65
N VAL A 195 -2.51 -26.64 19.19
CA VAL A 195 -2.65 -26.41 17.75
C VAL A 195 -1.33 -25.90 17.17
N ASP A 196 -0.76 -26.62 16.21
CA ASP A 196 0.47 -26.30 15.53
C ASP A 196 0.29 -26.01 14.02
N GLN A 197 -0.92 -26.16 13.50
CA GLN A 197 -1.34 -25.75 12.16
C GLN A 197 -2.64 -24.97 12.21
N TRP A 198 -2.65 -23.76 11.65
CA TRP A 198 -3.77 -22.84 11.67
C TRP A 198 -4.44 -22.73 10.30
N GLY A 199 -5.78 -22.62 10.31
CA GLY A 199 -6.56 -22.51 9.10
C GLY A 199 -6.41 -21.15 8.41
N PHE A 200 -6.35 -20.07 9.19
CA PHE A 200 -6.34 -18.73 8.64
C PHE A 200 -5.50 -17.76 9.47
N TRP A 201 -4.93 -16.75 8.83
CA TRP A 201 -4.29 -15.61 9.49
C TRP A 201 -5.23 -14.44 9.56
N LEU A 202 -5.74 -14.13 10.74
CA LEU A 202 -6.47 -12.92 11.00
C LEU A 202 -5.48 -11.78 11.26
N ASP A 203 -5.51 -10.75 10.41
CA ASP A 203 -4.65 -9.59 10.54
C ASP A 203 -5.41 -8.44 11.19
N ARG A 204 -4.76 -7.70 12.09
CA ARG A 204 -5.38 -6.55 12.77
C ARG A 204 -5.27 -5.24 11.99
N ARG A 205 -4.47 -5.20 10.92
CA ARG A 205 -4.32 -4.02 10.05
C ARG A 205 -5.57 -3.85 9.21
N ASP A 206 -6.11 -2.66 9.24
CA ASP A 206 -7.38 -2.30 8.60
C ASP A 206 -7.35 -2.54 7.09
N PHE A 207 -6.27 -2.18 6.40
CA PHE A 207 -6.13 -2.40 4.97
C PHE A 207 -6.18 -3.89 4.58
N VAL A 208 -5.93 -4.81 5.52
CA VAL A 208 -6.00 -6.26 5.30
C VAL A 208 -7.39 -6.81 5.58
N TRP A 209 -8.10 -6.33 6.62
CA TRP A 209 -9.39 -6.88 7.00
C TRP A 209 -10.61 -6.15 6.39
N ILE A 210 -10.49 -4.88 6.00
CA ILE A 210 -11.59 -4.13 5.36
C ILE A 210 -12.18 -4.89 4.16
N PRO A 211 -11.39 -5.50 3.24
CA PRO A 211 -11.93 -6.31 2.15
C PRO A 211 -12.85 -7.44 2.61
N SER A 212 -12.50 -8.11 3.73
CA SER A 212 -13.35 -9.16 4.32
C SER A 212 -14.69 -8.58 4.81
N ILE A 213 -14.65 -7.44 5.50
CA ILE A 213 -15.88 -6.78 5.98
C ILE A 213 -16.77 -6.37 4.81
N TRP A 214 -16.21 -5.86 3.72
CA TRP A 214 -16.97 -5.53 2.51
C TRP A 214 -17.60 -6.75 1.86
N ALA A 215 -16.85 -7.85 1.73
CA ALA A 215 -17.36 -9.11 1.19
C ALA A 215 -18.46 -9.73 2.06
N LEU A 216 -18.48 -9.41 3.37
CA LEU A 216 -19.50 -9.82 4.31
C LEU A 216 -20.71 -8.85 4.39
N GLY A 217 -20.70 -7.78 3.58
CA GLY A 217 -21.80 -6.82 3.49
C GLY A 217 -21.75 -5.69 4.51
N GLY A 218 -20.66 -5.55 5.27
CA GLY A 218 -20.38 -4.43 6.17
C GLY A 218 -19.56 -3.32 5.51
N ASP A 219 -19.40 -2.22 6.23
CA ASP A 219 -18.48 -1.14 5.82
C ASP A 219 -17.98 -0.35 7.04
N VAL A 220 -16.94 0.48 6.83
CA VAL A 220 -16.36 1.34 7.87
C VAL A 220 -16.97 2.73 7.87
N LEU A 221 -17.24 3.29 6.69
CA LEU A 221 -17.86 4.60 6.52
C LEU A 221 -19.13 4.51 5.69
N CYS A 222 -19.98 5.50 5.81
CA CYS A 222 -21.11 5.69 4.91
C CYS A 222 -20.62 6.07 3.50
N PRO A 223 -21.43 5.84 2.45
CA PRO A 223 -21.02 6.03 1.06
C PRO A 223 -20.48 7.43 0.72
N ASP A 224 -20.91 8.45 1.48
CA ASP A 224 -20.43 9.82 1.36
C ASP A 224 -19.01 10.04 1.92
N GLY A 225 -18.50 9.11 2.73
CA GLY A 225 -17.19 9.21 3.40
C GLY A 225 -17.11 10.23 4.52
N LEU A 226 -18.27 10.77 4.98
CA LEU A 226 -18.34 11.87 5.94
C LEU A 226 -18.65 11.41 7.37
N ARG A 227 -19.10 10.18 7.54
CA ARG A 227 -19.48 9.62 8.85
C ARG A 227 -19.35 8.10 8.86
N ALA A 228 -19.17 7.56 10.07
CA ALA A 228 -19.15 6.13 10.36
C ALA A 228 -20.48 5.67 10.98
N SER A 229 -21.09 6.49 11.85
CA SER A 229 -22.34 6.14 12.53
C SER A 229 -23.47 5.89 11.54
N GLY A 230 -24.19 4.78 11.73
CA GLY A 230 -25.23 4.26 10.86
C GLY A 230 -24.70 3.35 9.74
N CYS A 231 -23.38 3.23 9.58
CA CYS A 231 -22.74 2.35 8.59
C CYS A 231 -21.78 1.35 9.26
N LEU A 232 -20.77 1.80 10.00
CA LEU A 232 -19.90 0.92 10.78
C LEU A 232 -20.67 0.12 11.83
N ASP A 233 -21.67 0.73 12.45
CA ASP A 233 -22.55 0.14 13.46
C ASP A 233 -23.92 -0.27 12.92
N SER A 234 -24.05 -0.45 11.60
CA SER A 234 -25.25 -1.00 10.97
C SER A 234 -25.40 -2.49 11.29
N PRO A 235 -26.63 -3.05 11.23
CA PRO A 235 -26.85 -4.48 11.45
C PRO A 235 -25.95 -5.37 10.57
N ASN A 236 -25.71 -4.99 9.32
CA ASN A 236 -24.84 -5.74 8.42
C ASN A 236 -23.36 -5.67 8.86
N SER A 237 -22.88 -4.51 9.27
CA SER A 237 -21.50 -4.37 9.76
C SER A 237 -21.32 -5.11 11.09
N ILE A 238 -22.27 -5.02 12.01
CA ILE A 238 -22.25 -5.78 13.27
C ILE A 238 -22.17 -7.29 12.98
N TRP A 239 -22.99 -7.79 12.06
CA TRP A 239 -22.92 -9.19 11.63
C TRP A 239 -21.55 -9.53 11.02
N ALA A 240 -21.04 -8.69 10.12
CA ALA A 240 -19.76 -8.90 9.44
C ALA A 240 -18.59 -8.94 10.44
N PHE A 241 -18.55 -8.01 11.38
CA PHE A 241 -17.50 -7.99 12.41
C PHE A 241 -17.64 -9.16 13.41
N ARG A 242 -18.86 -9.55 13.80
CA ARG A 242 -19.06 -10.77 14.61
C ARG A 242 -18.56 -12.02 13.89
N ALA A 243 -18.87 -12.17 12.60
CA ALA A 243 -18.40 -13.28 11.80
C ALA A 243 -16.86 -13.27 11.66
N PHE A 244 -16.26 -12.12 11.35
CA PHE A 244 -14.83 -11.99 11.14
C PHE A 244 -14.02 -12.18 12.43
N THR A 245 -14.40 -11.54 13.54
CA THR A 245 -13.74 -11.70 14.83
C THR A 245 -13.98 -13.07 15.45
N GLY A 246 -15.11 -13.72 15.08
CA GLY A 246 -15.42 -15.09 15.43
C GLY A 246 -14.36 -16.10 15.02
N LEU A 247 -13.59 -15.85 13.97
CA LEU A 247 -12.46 -16.68 13.57
C LEU A 247 -11.40 -16.83 14.67
N ALA A 248 -11.23 -15.81 15.49
CA ALA A 248 -10.28 -15.83 16.62
C ALA A 248 -10.94 -16.26 17.94
N THR A 249 -12.20 -15.90 18.16
CA THR A 249 -12.88 -16.09 19.46
C THR A 249 -13.67 -17.38 19.53
N ALA A 250 -14.64 -17.57 18.65
CA ALA A 250 -15.54 -18.72 18.65
C ALA A 250 -14.97 -19.93 17.89
N ASP A 251 -14.35 -19.70 16.73
CA ASP A 251 -13.90 -20.74 15.84
C ASP A 251 -12.46 -21.20 16.12
N SER A 252 -11.67 -20.32 16.74
CA SER A 252 -10.27 -20.58 17.12
C SER A 252 -9.40 -21.09 15.95
N VAL A 253 -9.59 -20.54 14.73
CA VAL A 253 -8.89 -20.97 13.51
C VAL A 253 -7.65 -20.14 13.18
N THR A 254 -7.33 -19.16 14.02
CA THR A 254 -6.18 -18.25 13.85
C THR A 254 -5.25 -18.31 15.04
N PRO A 255 -3.92 -18.11 14.84
CA PRO A 255 -2.95 -18.11 15.94
C PRO A 255 -3.31 -17.09 17.04
N ARG A 256 -3.15 -17.48 18.31
CA ARG A 256 -3.39 -16.61 19.48
C ARG A 256 -2.36 -15.49 19.68
N PHE A 257 -1.69 -15.06 18.63
CA PHE A 257 -0.67 -14.00 18.67
C PHE A 257 -1.25 -12.60 18.44
N PHE A 258 -2.55 -12.47 18.54
CA PHE A 258 -3.23 -11.20 18.44
C PHE A 258 -2.73 -10.26 19.54
N GLY A 259 -2.32 -9.05 19.19
CA GLY A 259 -1.79 -8.08 20.16
C GLY A 259 -0.27 -8.00 20.26
N LEU A 260 0.48 -9.01 19.84
CA LEU A 260 1.92 -8.86 19.67
C LEU A 260 2.19 -8.07 18.37
N ARG A 261 3.11 -7.10 18.42
CA ARG A 261 3.59 -6.41 17.21
C ARG A 261 4.32 -7.43 16.33
N ARG A 262 3.57 -8.08 15.44
CA ARG A 262 4.15 -8.99 14.45
C ARG A 262 4.31 -8.27 13.13
N SER A 263 5.45 -8.51 12.50
CA SER A 263 5.76 -7.98 11.17
C SER A 263 4.99 -8.76 10.09
N LEU A 264 4.88 -8.17 8.92
CA LEU A 264 4.43 -8.87 7.70
C LEU A 264 5.21 -10.18 7.47
N GLY A 265 6.49 -10.22 7.87
CA GLY A 265 7.33 -11.40 7.78
C GLY A 265 6.88 -12.57 8.66
N ASP A 266 6.16 -12.33 9.76
CA ASP A 266 5.67 -13.41 10.62
C ASP A 266 4.56 -14.22 9.95
N GLN A 267 3.61 -13.54 9.31
CA GLN A 267 2.56 -14.15 8.51
C GLN A 267 3.15 -15.08 7.43
N LEU A 268 4.11 -14.56 6.68
CA LEU A 268 4.78 -15.30 5.63
C LEU A 268 5.55 -16.50 6.19
N ARG A 269 6.25 -16.33 7.32
CA ARG A 269 7.01 -17.42 7.94
C ARG A 269 6.11 -18.59 8.36
N GLU A 270 4.95 -18.31 8.97
CA GLU A 270 3.97 -19.35 9.32
C GLU A 270 3.43 -20.04 8.05
N PHE A 271 3.18 -19.27 6.99
CA PHE A 271 2.73 -19.82 5.73
C PHE A 271 3.80 -20.70 5.05
N TYR A 272 5.04 -20.24 5.00
CA TYR A 272 6.15 -21.00 4.39
C TYR A 272 6.51 -22.27 5.17
N SER A 273 6.36 -22.25 6.49
CA SER A 273 6.65 -23.42 7.34
C SER A 273 5.56 -24.49 7.25
N GLY A 274 4.44 -24.21 6.53
CA GLY A 274 3.30 -25.13 6.48
C GLY A 274 2.50 -25.16 7.78
N ARG A 275 2.62 -24.14 8.63
CA ARG A 275 1.81 -23.97 9.84
C ARG A 275 0.62 -23.07 9.65
N LEU A 276 0.46 -22.49 8.48
CA LEU A 276 -0.67 -21.64 8.12
C LEU A 276 -1.23 -22.06 6.76
N ALA A 277 -2.54 -22.30 6.71
CA ALA A 277 -3.19 -22.80 5.50
C ALA A 277 -3.67 -21.68 4.58
N MET A 278 -4.19 -20.58 5.12
CA MET A 278 -4.73 -19.46 4.35
C MET A 278 -4.34 -18.12 4.98
N MET A 279 -4.12 -17.12 4.11
CA MET A 279 -3.86 -15.74 4.55
C MET A 279 -4.36 -14.72 3.51
N PRO A 280 -4.75 -13.51 3.92
CA PRO A 280 -4.94 -12.40 3.00
C PRO A 280 -3.64 -12.04 2.29
N ALA A 281 -3.70 -11.77 1.00
CA ALA A 281 -2.53 -11.48 0.19
C ALA A 281 -2.83 -10.43 -0.88
N GLY A 282 -1.88 -9.51 -1.10
CA GLY A 282 -1.81 -8.69 -2.29
C GLY A 282 -0.72 -9.22 -3.23
N HIS A 283 -0.69 -8.73 -4.45
CA HIS A 283 0.31 -9.12 -5.45
C HIS A 283 1.75 -8.84 -4.97
N PHE A 284 1.95 -7.81 -4.17
CA PHE A 284 3.22 -7.45 -3.54
C PHE A 284 3.86 -8.56 -2.66
N TRP A 285 3.13 -9.64 -2.38
CA TRP A 285 3.69 -10.83 -1.72
C TRP A 285 4.40 -11.79 -2.68
N LEU A 286 4.13 -11.71 -3.99
CA LEU A 286 4.66 -12.67 -4.96
C LEU A 286 6.19 -12.73 -5.00
N PRO A 287 6.94 -11.61 -4.96
CA PRO A 287 8.40 -11.65 -4.92
C PRO A 287 8.96 -12.46 -3.76
N GLN A 288 8.26 -12.45 -2.62
CA GLN A 288 8.65 -13.21 -1.43
C GLN A 288 8.15 -14.65 -1.47
N LEU A 289 6.99 -14.92 -2.08
CA LEU A 289 6.39 -16.25 -2.19
C LEU A 289 7.08 -17.12 -3.26
N ARG A 290 7.43 -16.57 -4.42
CA ARG A 290 7.99 -17.31 -5.56
C ARG A 290 9.26 -18.09 -5.21
N PRO A 291 10.29 -17.56 -4.53
CA PRO A 291 11.47 -18.33 -4.18
C PRO A 291 11.19 -19.54 -3.29
N TYR A 292 10.16 -19.47 -2.45
CA TYR A 292 9.77 -20.60 -1.60
C TYR A 292 9.02 -21.69 -2.37
N VAL A 293 8.19 -21.28 -3.34
CA VAL A 293 7.53 -22.23 -4.26
C VAL A 293 8.57 -23.02 -5.04
N GLU A 294 9.55 -22.32 -5.60
CA GLU A 294 10.62 -22.94 -6.42
C GLU A 294 11.53 -23.85 -5.57
N ARG A 295 12.01 -23.36 -4.42
CA ARG A 295 12.99 -24.09 -3.58
C ARG A 295 12.39 -25.19 -2.73
N ARG A 296 11.17 -24.99 -2.20
CA ARG A 296 10.55 -25.89 -1.21
C ARG A 296 9.40 -26.73 -1.77
N LYS A 297 9.13 -26.61 -3.06
CA LYS A 297 7.97 -27.24 -3.70
C LYS A 297 6.65 -26.91 -3.01
N LEU A 298 6.56 -25.70 -2.42
CA LEU A 298 5.34 -25.22 -1.80
C LEU A 298 4.30 -24.97 -2.91
N ARG A 299 3.15 -25.59 -2.81
CA ARG A 299 2.07 -25.46 -3.79
C ARG A 299 1.08 -24.40 -3.27
N ILE A 300 1.05 -23.24 -3.93
CA ILE A 300 0.20 -22.11 -3.55
C ILE A 300 -0.90 -21.91 -4.59
N GLY A 301 -2.07 -21.50 -4.14
CA GLY A 301 -3.15 -20.97 -4.95
C GLY A 301 -3.63 -19.64 -4.40
N PHE A 302 -4.35 -18.90 -5.23
CA PHE A 302 -5.03 -17.67 -4.84
C PHE A 302 -6.52 -17.78 -5.17
N ALA A 303 -7.36 -17.18 -4.33
CA ALA A 303 -8.81 -17.16 -4.50
C ALA A 303 -9.38 -15.79 -4.09
N PRO A 304 -10.52 -15.36 -4.62
CA PRO A 304 -11.21 -14.18 -4.12
C PRO A 304 -11.53 -14.29 -2.63
N PHE A 305 -11.83 -13.18 -1.97
CA PHE A 305 -12.37 -13.22 -0.63
C PHE A 305 -13.70 -14.00 -0.59
N PRO A 306 -13.93 -14.82 0.46
CA PRO A 306 -15.21 -15.46 0.66
C PRO A 306 -16.28 -14.40 0.94
N HIS A 307 -17.48 -14.55 0.39
CA HIS A 307 -18.53 -13.57 0.53
C HIS A 307 -19.73 -14.13 1.30
N ARG A 308 -20.50 -13.25 1.91
CA ARG A 308 -21.77 -13.61 2.56
C ARG A 308 -22.83 -13.86 1.47
N PRO A 309 -23.57 -14.99 1.50
CA PRO A 309 -24.69 -15.21 0.60
C PRO A 309 -25.69 -14.03 0.61
N GLY A 310 -26.13 -13.61 -0.57
CA GLY A 310 -27.00 -12.44 -0.74
C GLY A 310 -26.27 -11.09 -0.85
N PHE A 311 -24.94 -11.07 -0.70
CA PHE A 311 -24.11 -9.90 -0.94
C PHE A 311 -23.13 -10.16 -2.10
N PRO A 312 -22.80 -9.13 -2.90
CA PRO A 312 -21.85 -9.31 -3.98
C PRO A 312 -20.44 -9.57 -3.43
N PRO A 313 -19.61 -10.35 -4.14
CA PRO A 313 -18.18 -10.45 -3.85
C PRO A 313 -17.54 -9.05 -3.84
N ALA A 314 -16.65 -8.81 -2.91
CA ALA A 314 -15.94 -7.54 -2.79
C ALA A 314 -14.48 -7.75 -2.42
N THR A 315 -13.62 -6.91 -2.96
CA THR A 315 -12.24 -6.72 -2.52
C THR A 315 -11.86 -5.25 -2.64
N VAL A 316 -10.62 -4.91 -2.34
CA VAL A 316 -10.07 -3.58 -2.50
C VAL A 316 -9.09 -3.56 -3.68
N LEU A 317 -8.98 -2.42 -4.36
CA LEU A 317 -7.90 -2.15 -5.32
C LEU A 317 -6.95 -1.12 -4.69
N TYR A 318 -5.82 -1.59 -4.20
CA TYR A 318 -4.72 -0.71 -3.82
C TYR A 318 -3.90 -0.36 -5.04
N ALA A 319 -3.45 0.87 -5.14
CA ALA A 319 -2.70 1.34 -6.29
C ALA A 319 -1.64 2.35 -5.89
N SER A 320 -0.54 2.38 -6.64
CA SER A 320 0.42 3.45 -6.59
C SER A 320 0.46 4.25 -7.89
N GLY A 321 0.80 5.52 -7.78
CA GLY A 321 0.88 6.44 -8.91
C GLY A 321 2.07 7.36 -8.83
N LEU A 322 2.47 7.89 -9.99
CA LEU A 322 3.55 8.84 -10.16
C LEU A 322 2.97 10.24 -10.26
N ALA A 323 3.20 11.03 -9.23
CA ALA A 323 2.73 12.41 -9.12
C ALA A 323 3.88 13.41 -9.33
N VAL A 324 3.54 14.62 -9.74
CA VAL A 324 4.48 15.72 -9.90
C VAL A 324 4.09 16.85 -8.93
N PRO A 325 4.96 17.27 -8.01
CA PRO A 325 4.68 18.42 -7.18
C PRO A 325 4.53 19.70 -7.99
N ARG A 326 3.62 20.60 -7.57
CA ARG A 326 3.29 21.81 -8.33
C ARG A 326 4.47 22.78 -8.48
N ASN A 327 5.35 22.84 -7.50
CA ASN A 327 6.47 23.79 -7.43
C ASN A 327 7.82 23.24 -7.92
N VAL A 328 7.80 22.16 -8.72
CA VAL A 328 9.03 21.64 -9.35
C VAL A 328 9.61 22.63 -10.37
N ARG A 329 10.92 22.65 -10.49
CA ARG A 329 11.64 23.57 -11.38
C ARG A 329 11.46 23.23 -12.86
N HIS A 330 11.48 21.93 -13.21
CA HIS A 330 11.49 21.43 -14.58
C HIS A 330 10.18 20.70 -14.93
N LYS A 331 9.04 21.34 -14.69
CA LYS A 331 7.69 20.74 -14.74
C LYS A 331 7.45 19.84 -15.97
N ARG A 332 7.77 20.33 -17.18
CA ARG A 332 7.56 19.54 -18.40
C ARG A 332 8.38 18.25 -18.39
N LEU A 333 9.65 18.34 -18.06
CA LEU A 333 10.54 17.18 -17.97
C LEU A 333 10.11 16.22 -16.86
N SER A 334 9.63 16.75 -15.72
CA SER A 334 9.11 15.93 -14.62
C SER A 334 7.87 15.13 -15.04
N VAL A 335 6.96 15.75 -15.82
CA VAL A 335 5.78 15.04 -16.36
C VAL A 335 6.19 14.02 -17.43
N GLU A 336 7.14 14.36 -18.31
CA GLU A 336 7.69 13.42 -19.30
C GLU A 336 8.33 12.21 -18.62
N LEU A 337 9.08 12.43 -17.52
CA LEU A 337 9.68 11.36 -16.73
C LEU A 337 8.61 10.50 -16.04
N ALA A 338 7.61 11.11 -15.40
CA ALA A 338 6.51 10.36 -14.78
C ALA A 338 5.75 9.51 -15.80
N ALA A 339 5.47 10.06 -16.99
CA ALA A 339 4.83 9.34 -18.08
C ALA A 339 5.70 8.19 -18.61
N PHE A 340 7.01 8.40 -18.76
CA PHE A 340 7.97 7.37 -19.15
C PHE A 340 8.02 6.23 -18.13
N MET A 341 8.06 6.55 -16.85
CA MET A 341 8.06 5.53 -15.78
C MET A 341 6.75 4.73 -15.73
N ALA A 342 5.64 5.30 -16.16
CA ALA A 342 4.32 4.66 -16.22
C ALA A 342 3.97 4.09 -17.60
N ASP A 343 4.89 4.10 -18.56
CA ASP A 343 4.67 3.54 -19.91
C ASP A 343 4.74 2.00 -19.93
N SER A 344 4.57 1.42 -21.09
CA SER A 344 4.58 -0.02 -21.27
C SER A 344 5.91 -0.67 -20.86
N LEU A 345 7.05 -0.01 -21.09
CA LEU A 345 8.36 -0.52 -20.69
C LEU A 345 8.52 -0.50 -19.17
N GLY A 346 8.21 0.63 -18.53
CA GLY A 346 8.30 0.75 -17.08
C GLY A 346 7.41 -0.24 -16.36
N GLN A 347 6.16 -0.38 -16.77
CA GLN A 347 5.21 -1.30 -16.15
C GLN A 347 5.55 -2.78 -16.43
N ALA A 348 6.00 -3.13 -17.64
CA ALA A 348 6.43 -4.48 -17.96
C ALA A 348 7.68 -4.89 -17.18
N THR A 349 8.64 -3.97 -17.00
CA THR A 349 9.85 -4.23 -16.21
C THR A 349 9.51 -4.52 -14.74
N ARG A 350 8.60 -3.76 -14.16
CA ARG A 350 8.12 -4.00 -12.78
C ARG A 350 7.36 -5.32 -12.65
N ALA A 351 6.50 -5.63 -13.61
CA ALA A 351 5.75 -6.87 -13.62
C ALA A 351 6.66 -8.10 -13.74
N ALA A 352 7.78 -8.00 -14.46
CA ALA A 352 8.80 -9.06 -14.52
C ALA A 352 9.45 -9.36 -13.15
N GLY A 353 9.36 -8.42 -12.20
CA GLY A 353 9.77 -8.61 -10.80
C GLY A 353 8.66 -9.09 -9.86
N ASP A 354 7.49 -9.47 -10.37
CA ASP A 354 6.29 -9.83 -9.60
C ASP A 354 5.81 -8.74 -8.61
N LEU A 355 6.15 -7.47 -8.82
CA LEU A 355 5.92 -6.43 -7.82
C LEU A 355 4.45 -6.03 -7.69
N ALA A 356 3.74 -5.94 -8.83
CA ALA A 356 2.33 -5.57 -8.87
C ALA A 356 1.73 -5.80 -10.26
N ILE A 357 0.42 -5.74 -10.37
CA ILE A 357 -0.28 -5.80 -11.65
C ILE A 357 -0.08 -4.47 -12.39
N PRO A 358 0.32 -4.47 -13.66
CA PRO A 358 0.41 -3.27 -14.47
C PRO A 358 -0.94 -2.55 -14.56
N ALA A 359 -0.94 -1.22 -14.39
CA ALA A 359 -2.15 -0.42 -14.56
C ALA A 359 -2.56 -0.25 -16.03
N LEU A 360 -1.62 -0.44 -16.97
CA LEU A 360 -1.90 -0.50 -18.41
C LEU A 360 -2.54 -1.84 -18.77
N THR A 361 -3.78 -1.84 -19.24
CA THR A 361 -4.58 -3.04 -19.55
C THR A 361 -3.91 -3.98 -20.56
N SER A 362 -3.18 -3.43 -21.55
CA SER A 362 -2.45 -4.23 -22.54
C SER A 362 -1.29 -4.99 -21.91
N VAL A 363 -0.53 -4.33 -21.03
CA VAL A 363 0.62 -4.95 -20.34
C VAL A 363 0.12 -5.99 -19.35
N ALA A 364 -0.92 -5.69 -18.55
CA ALA A 364 -1.52 -6.65 -17.62
C ALA A 364 -1.99 -7.93 -18.34
N ARG A 365 -2.62 -7.80 -19.52
CA ARG A 365 -3.02 -8.96 -20.34
C ARG A 365 -1.83 -9.78 -20.84
N GLN A 366 -0.74 -9.12 -21.26
CA GLN A 366 0.47 -9.81 -21.71
C GLN A 366 1.12 -10.59 -20.55
N VAL A 367 1.21 -9.98 -19.37
CA VAL A 367 1.74 -10.64 -18.17
C VAL A 367 0.87 -11.85 -17.78
N ALA A 368 -0.44 -11.68 -17.75
CA ALA A 368 -1.36 -12.78 -17.44
C ALA A 368 -1.30 -13.92 -18.46
N ALA A 369 -1.10 -13.61 -19.76
CA ALA A 369 -0.97 -14.62 -20.81
C ALA A 369 0.36 -15.39 -20.74
N ALA A 370 1.41 -14.79 -20.18
CA ALA A 370 2.71 -15.43 -19.98
C ALA A 370 2.80 -16.24 -18.67
N ASP A 371 1.85 -16.04 -17.74
CA ASP A 371 1.85 -16.72 -16.44
C ASP A 371 1.47 -18.20 -16.59
N THR A 372 2.37 -19.09 -16.19
CA THR A 372 2.17 -20.53 -16.16
C THR A 372 1.71 -21.07 -14.81
N THR A 373 1.67 -20.22 -13.79
CA THR A 373 1.29 -20.59 -12.41
C THR A 373 -0.21 -20.52 -12.16
N GLY A 374 -0.92 -19.73 -12.95
CA GLY A 374 -2.31 -19.35 -12.74
C GLY A 374 -2.53 -18.28 -11.68
N TRP A 375 -1.46 -17.67 -11.17
CA TRP A 375 -1.55 -16.65 -10.14
C TRP A 375 -2.11 -15.33 -10.68
N GLU A 376 -1.59 -14.88 -11.82
CA GLU A 376 -2.09 -13.68 -12.49
C GLU A 376 -3.57 -13.78 -12.84
N ALA A 377 -4.01 -14.96 -13.29
CA ALA A 377 -5.42 -15.20 -13.58
C ALA A 377 -6.30 -15.05 -12.33
N ALA A 378 -5.83 -15.53 -11.17
CA ALA A 378 -6.57 -15.43 -9.91
C ALA A 378 -6.68 -13.98 -9.42
N PHE A 379 -5.59 -13.21 -9.49
CA PHE A 379 -5.62 -11.78 -9.15
C PHE A 379 -6.51 -11.00 -10.12
N ASN A 380 -6.37 -11.20 -11.41
CA ASN A 380 -7.19 -10.50 -12.42
C ASN A 380 -8.68 -10.84 -12.29
N ALA A 381 -9.04 -12.06 -11.89
CA ALA A 381 -10.42 -12.44 -11.62
C ALA A 381 -11.05 -11.68 -10.44
N ALA A 382 -10.25 -11.16 -9.51
CA ALA A 382 -10.74 -10.37 -8.39
C ALA A 382 -10.98 -8.89 -8.75
N VAL A 383 -10.37 -8.37 -9.82
CA VAL A 383 -10.47 -6.95 -10.23
C VAL A 383 -11.91 -6.47 -10.40
N PRO A 384 -12.84 -7.22 -11.06
CA PRO A 384 -14.23 -6.79 -11.19
C PRO A 384 -14.96 -6.55 -9.87
N SER A 385 -14.56 -7.22 -8.78
CA SER A 385 -15.11 -7.06 -7.44
C SER A 385 -14.40 -5.98 -6.63
N GLY A 386 -13.41 -5.31 -7.23
CA GLY A 386 -12.57 -4.33 -6.56
C GLY A 386 -13.30 -3.02 -6.26
N ARG A 387 -13.13 -2.51 -5.04
CA ARG A 387 -13.63 -1.21 -4.59
C ARG A 387 -12.44 -0.27 -4.36
N MET A 388 -12.67 1.01 -4.61
CA MET A 388 -11.71 2.05 -4.26
C MET A 388 -11.56 2.10 -2.73
N PRO A 389 -10.33 2.05 -2.19
CA PRO A 389 -10.11 2.11 -0.74
C PRO A 389 -10.56 3.46 -0.16
N TRP A 390 -11.00 3.43 1.08
CA TRP A 390 -11.43 4.65 1.78
C TRP A 390 -10.33 5.71 1.84
N GLY A 391 -9.08 5.29 2.02
CA GLY A 391 -7.93 6.20 2.00
C GLY A 391 -7.76 6.98 0.71
N ALA A 392 -8.23 6.45 -0.44
CA ALA A 392 -8.21 7.18 -1.71
C ALA A 392 -9.34 8.23 -1.84
N ARG A 393 -10.30 8.25 -0.92
CA ARG A 393 -11.49 9.12 -0.98
C ARG A 393 -11.54 10.14 0.14
N VAL A 394 -11.00 9.79 1.31
CA VAL A 394 -11.15 10.54 2.56
C VAL A 394 -9.80 11.13 2.97
N ALA A 395 -9.67 12.45 2.95
CA ALA A 395 -8.40 13.14 3.23
C ALA A 395 -7.89 12.92 4.66
N ARG A 396 -8.80 12.66 5.61
CA ARG A 396 -8.47 12.38 7.01
C ARG A 396 -8.45 10.87 7.32
N TRP A 397 -8.24 10.06 6.31
CA TRP A 397 -8.26 8.62 6.50
C TRP A 397 -7.19 8.13 7.48
N ARG A 398 -6.02 8.75 7.51
CA ARG A 398 -4.95 8.40 8.47
C ARG A 398 -5.41 8.51 9.92
N GLU A 399 -6.15 9.57 10.24
CA GLU A 399 -6.69 9.75 11.60
C GLU A 399 -7.84 8.76 11.88
N VAL A 400 -8.55 8.28 10.87
CA VAL A 400 -9.52 7.18 10.99
C VAL A 400 -8.79 5.86 11.23
N GLU A 401 -7.71 5.58 10.49
CA GLU A 401 -6.86 4.39 10.69
C GLU A 401 -6.32 4.27 12.11
N ASP A 402 -6.00 5.39 12.77
CA ASP A 402 -5.53 5.40 14.17
C ASP A 402 -6.59 4.89 15.16
N VAL A 403 -7.86 4.93 14.78
CA VAL A 403 -8.99 4.49 15.63
C VAL A 403 -9.40 3.04 15.35
N LEU A 404 -9.24 2.57 14.13
CA LEU A 404 -9.75 1.26 13.67
C LEU A 404 -9.15 0.04 14.40
N PRO A 405 -7.86 0.01 14.80
CA PRO A 405 -7.28 -1.12 15.52
C PRO A 405 -8.00 -1.45 16.83
N ASP A 406 -8.63 -0.46 17.47
CA ASP A 406 -9.38 -0.65 18.70
C ASP A 406 -10.53 -1.66 18.55
N ILE A 407 -11.12 -1.78 17.35
CA ILE A 407 -12.19 -2.76 17.10
C ILE A 407 -11.68 -4.16 17.38
N MET A 408 -10.55 -4.51 16.75
CA MET A 408 -9.97 -5.85 16.87
C MET A 408 -9.45 -6.11 18.28
N ASP A 409 -8.74 -5.14 18.87
CA ASP A 409 -8.17 -5.28 20.20
C ASP A 409 -9.27 -5.45 21.26
N ARG A 410 -10.29 -4.63 21.24
CA ARG A 410 -11.38 -4.68 22.22
C ARG A 410 -12.22 -5.95 22.11
N VAL A 411 -12.56 -6.35 20.88
CA VAL A 411 -13.38 -7.54 20.67
C VAL A 411 -12.61 -8.83 20.93
N ILE A 412 -11.36 -8.93 20.40
CA ILE A 412 -10.61 -10.19 20.44
C ILE A 412 -9.80 -10.35 21.73
N LEU A 413 -9.15 -9.28 22.22
CA LEU A 413 -8.32 -9.36 23.42
C LEU A 413 -9.11 -9.10 24.69
N ASN A 414 -10.01 -8.11 24.67
CA ASN A 414 -10.75 -7.71 25.88
C ASN A 414 -12.11 -8.42 25.96
N HIS A 415 -12.51 -9.17 24.92
CA HIS A 415 -13.79 -9.87 24.86
C HIS A 415 -15.03 -8.95 25.03
N GLU A 416 -14.92 -7.69 24.58
CA GLU A 416 -16.01 -6.74 24.58
C GLU A 416 -17.05 -7.10 23.51
N ASP A 417 -18.32 -6.70 23.75
CA ASP A 417 -19.39 -6.91 22.78
C ASP A 417 -19.15 -6.12 21.49
N VAL A 418 -19.26 -6.80 20.34
CA VAL A 418 -18.99 -6.23 19.01
C VAL A 418 -19.85 -5.00 18.76
N GLU A 419 -21.15 -5.05 19.07
CA GLU A 419 -22.08 -3.95 18.79
C GLU A 419 -21.74 -2.71 19.61
N ALA A 420 -21.45 -2.89 20.91
CA ALA A 420 -21.04 -1.81 21.79
C ALA A 420 -19.73 -1.16 21.32
N VAL A 421 -18.75 -1.97 20.90
CA VAL A 421 -17.49 -1.50 20.35
C VAL A 421 -17.68 -0.70 19.06
N LEU A 422 -18.48 -1.22 18.11
CA LEU A 422 -18.71 -0.54 16.84
C LEU A 422 -19.45 0.78 17.01
N HIS A 423 -20.43 0.85 17.92
CA HIS A 423 -21.11 2.11 18.26
C HIS A 423 -20.15 3.15 18.85
N ASP A 424 -19.22 2.73 19.71
CA ASP A 424 -18.25 3.65 20.27
C ASP A 424 -17.24 4.14 19.21
N VAL A 425 -16.67 3.21 18.45
CA VAL A 425 -15.70 3.52 17.41
C VAL A 425 -16.32 4.40 16.31
N ALA A 426 -17.56 4.14 15.90
CA ALA A 426 -18.28 4.97 14.93
C ALA A 426 -18.36 6.44 15.39
N ARG A 427 -18.77 6.68 16.64
CA ARG A 427 -18.81 8.04 17.21
C ARG A 427 -17.45 8.69 17.29
N ARG A 428 -16.39 7.94 17.54
CA ARG A 428 -15.00 8.46 17.56
C ARG A 428 -14.56 8.87 16.17
N ILE A 429 -14.83 8.04 15.16
CA ILE A 429 -14.54 8.36 13.75
C ILE A 429 -15.32 9.61 13.32
N ASP A 430 -16.61 9.73 13.68
CA ASP A 430 -17.40 10.91 13.36
C ASP A 430 -16.79 12.19 13.95
N ARG A 431 -16.27 12.14 15.19
CA ARG A 431 -15.53 13.27 15.77
C ARG A 431 -14.26 13.60 14.98
N VAL A 432 -13.52 12.57 14.55
CA VAL A 432 -12.36 12.76 13.69
C VAL A 432 -12.75 13.47 12.41
N LEU A 433 -13.75 12.98 11.69
CA LEU A 433 -14.18 13.56 10.42
C LEU A 433 -14.83 14.94 10.56
N GLY A 434 -15.60 15.18 11.64
CA GLY A 434 -16.33 16.43 11.89
C GLY A 434 -15.50 17.58 12.49
N ALA A 435 -14.31 17.34 13.01
CA ALA A 435 -13.52 18.31 13.74
C ALA A 435 -13.07 19.56 12.95
N ARG A 436 -13.16 19.55 11.61
CA ARG A 436 -12.88 20.73 10.78
C ARG A 436 -14.11 21.44 10.22
N GLY A 437 -15.31 20.87 10.36
CA GLY A 437 -16.54 21.56 9.95
C GLY A 437 -16.83 22.83 10.77
N ARG A 438 -16.17 23.01 11.93
CA ARG A 438 -16.29 24.22 12.79
C ARG A 438 -15.14 25.23 12.64
N ALA A 439 -14.03 24.85 11.98
CA ALA A 439 -12.85 25.73 11.82
C ALA A 439 -12.74 26.37 10.43
N ALA A 440 -13.62 26.02 9.49
CA ALA A 440 -13.63 26.55 8.11
C ALA A 440 -14.92 27.32 7.77
N ALA A 441 -15.62 27.87 8.75
CA ALA A 441 -16.58 28.93 8.53
C ALA A 441 -15.85 30.28 8.69
N PRO A 442 -15.89 31.17 7.67
CA PRO A 442 -15.20 32.47 7.72
C PRO A 442 -15.81 33.40 8.76
#